data_a4a2ca619275a7ab3b5b25f0f7356835
#
_entry.id   a4a2ca619275a7ab3b5b25f0f7356835
#
_cell.length_a   1.000
_cell.length_b   1.000
_cell.length_c   1.000
_cell.angle_alpha   90.00
_cell.angle_beta   90.00
_cell.angle_gamma   90.00
#
_symmetry.space_group_name_H-M   'P 1'
#
loop_
_entity.id
_entity.type
_entity.pdbx_description
1 polymer ?
#
loop_
_entity_poly.entity_id
_entity_poly.type
_entity_poly.pdbx_seq_one_letter_code
_entity_poly.pdbx_strand_id
1 'polypeptide(L)'
;LMALGMEVYNVAFKMGYNAMPGGLSNMTNAVFPEALREAAFMWIFVFIFSNLWGNRIGHALASRIIRPEKDNPFFITLMISGCTVLIMCPTMSLAASILFNICLGGAPLTQLPAIWVGTVLKNFPMALLWNLFAAGPLTRLIFRGVCRRNIQLKSAEDSI
;
A
#
# COMPACT_ATOMS: atom_id res chain seq x y z
N LEU A 1 7.01 0.75 -0.38
CA LEU A 1 6.84 -0.70 -0.54
C LEU A 1 5.37 -1.07 -0.76
N MET A 2 4.44 -0.59 0.08
CA MET A 2 3.02 -0.93 -0.04
C MET A 2 2.43 -0.44 -1.38
N ALA A 3 2.62 0.82 -1.73
CA ALA A 3 2.16 1.39 -2.99
C ALA A 3 2.69 0.62 -4.20
N LEU A 4 3.99 0.32 -4.23
CA LEU A 4 4.60 -0.44 -5.33
C LEU A 4 3.95 -1.83 -5.51
N GLY A 5 3.75 -2.57 -4.40
CA GLY A 5 3.10 -3.88 -4.47
C GLY A 5 1.66 -3.80 -4.99
N MET A 6 0.93 -2.78 -4.58
CA MET A 6 -0.45 -2.54 -5.05
C MET A 6 -0.50 -2.19 -6.54
N GLU A 7 0.45 -1.37 -7.02
CA GLU A 7 0.49 -1.01 -8.45
C GLU A 7 0.92 -2.19 -9.31
N VAL A 8 1.88 -2.99 -8.88
CA VAL A 8 2.22 -4.24 -9.59
C VAL A 8 1.00 -5.15 -9.70
N TYR A 9 0.22 -5.29 -8.62
CA TYR A 9 -1.02 -6.07 -8.64
C TYR A 9 -2.06 -5.49 -9.60
N ASN A 10 -2.30 -4.18 -9.55
CA ASN A 10 -3.29 -3.53 -10.40
C ASN A 10 -2.93 -3.60 -11.89
N VAL A 11 -1.65 -3.36 -12.22
CA VAL A 11 -1.15 -3.44 -13.59
C VAL A 11 -1.15 -4.89 -14.09
N ALA A 12 -0.80 -5.86 -13.25
CA ALA A 12 -0.90 -7.27 -13.59
C ALA A 12 -2.34 -7.69 -13.91
N PHE A 13 -3.30 -7.21 -13.14
CA PHE A 13 -4.72 -7.45 -13.44
C PHE A 13 -5.17 -6.79 -14.74
N LYS A 14 -4.72 -5.56 -15.00
CA LYS A 14 -5.07 -4.80 -16.20
C LYS A 14 -4.49 -5.45 -17.46
N MET A 15 -3.21 -5.82 -17.44
CA MET A 15 -2.47 -6.34 -18.58
C MET A 15 -2.63 -7.86 -18.78
N GLY A 16 -2.70 -8.63 -17.69
CA GLY A 16 -2.77 -10.08 -17.75
C GLY A 16 -4.19 -10.62 -17.73
N TYR A 17 -4.97 -10.24 -16.71
CA TYR A 17 -6.26 -10.86 -16.45
C TYR A 17 -7.40 -10.35 -17.34
N ASN A 18 -7.38 -9.06 -17.70
CA ASN A 18 -8.46 -8.43 -18.47
C ASN A 18 -8.19 -8.32 -19.96
N ALA A 19 -6.95 -8.58 -20.40
CA ALA A 19 -6.57 -8.29 -21.78
C ALA A 19 -6.93 -9.40 -22.78
N MET A 20 -6.88 -10.68 -22.36
CA MET A 20 -7.15 -11.83 -23.27
C MET A 20 -7.60 -13.09 -22.48
N PRO A 21 -8.25 -14.07 -23.15
CA PRO A 21 -8.47 -15.39 -22.59
C PRO A 21 -7.13 -16.05 -22.22
N GLY A 22 -6.98 -16.51 -20.98
CA GLY A 22 -5.73 -17.10 -20.47
C GLY A 22 -5.25 -16.49 -19.16
N GLY A 23 -5.82 -15.36 -18.72
CA GLY A 23 -5.59 -14.76 -17.41
C GLY A 23 -4.13 -14.46 -17.13
N LEU A 24 -3.63 -14.94 -16.00
CA LEU A 24 -2.25 -14.67 -15.56
C LEU A 24 -1.15 -15.25 -16.47
N SER A 25 -1.47 -16.17 -17.36
CA SER A 25 -0.51 -16.71 -18.34
C SER A 25 -0.05 -15.67 -19.38
N ASN A 26 -0.81 -14.58 -19.56
CA ASN A 26 -0.47 -13.48 -20.46
C ASN A 26 0.48 -12.44 -19.82
N MET A 27 0.92 -12.66 -18.59
CA MET A 27 1.82 -11.73 -17.92
C MET A 27 3.20 -11.69 -18.58
N THR A 28 3.67 -10.48 -18.82
CA THR A 28 5.00 -10.19 -19.35
C THR A 28 5.78 -9.28 -18.41
N ASN A 29 7.10 -9.21 -18.56
CA ASN A 29 7.94 -8.32 -17.76
C ASN A 29 7.62 -6.83 -17.98
N ALA A 30 6.83 -6.47 -18.98
CA ALA A 30 6.33 -5.11 -19.19
C ALA A 30 5.44 -4.58 -18.04
N VAL A 31 4.91 -5.49 -17.22
CA VAL A 31 4.16 -5.13 -16.00
C VAL A 31 5.00 -4.29 -15.02
N PHE A 32 6.29 -4.60 -14.86
CA PHE A 32 7.13 -3.92 -13.87
C PHE A 32 7.42 -2.45 -14.19
N PRO A 33 7.87 -2.07 -15.40
CA PRO A 33 8.12 -0.66 -15.73
C PRO A 33 6.83 0.16 -15.72
N GLU A 34 5.71 -0.39 -16.18
CA GLU A 34 4.43 0.30 -16.12
C GLU A 34 3.95 0.49 -14.69
N ALA A 35 4.03 -0.54 -13.85
CA ALA A 35 3.72 -0.45 -12.43
C ALA A 35 4.61 0.56 -11.70
N LEU A 36 5.89 0.65 -12.05
CA LEU A 36 6.79 1.64 -11.46
C LEU A 36 6.41 3.07 -11.84
N ARG A 37 6.00 3.27 -13.09
CA ARG A 37 5.53 4.57 -13.58
C ARG A 37 4.23 5.01 -12.88
N GLU A 38 3.24 4.11 -12.79
CA GLU A 38 1.99 4.37 -12.07
C GLU A 38 2.26 4.61 -10.57
N ALA A 39 3.14 3.81 -9.95
CA ALA A 39 3.53 3.96 -8.56
C ALA A 39 4.22 5.31 -8.27
N ALA A 40 5.10 5.77 -9.15
CA ALA A 40 5.79 7.06 -8.99
C ALA A 40 4.79 8.23 -8.97
N PHE A 41 3.74 8.15 -9.77
CA PHE A 41 2.68 9.15 -9.79
C PHE A 41 1.77 9.03 -8.56
N MET A 42 1.33 7.83 -8.23
CA MET A 42 0.46 7.58 -7.08
C MET A 42 1.14 7.85 -5.74
N TRP A 43 2.47 7.83 -5.68
CA TRP A 43 3.22 8.07 -4.44
C TRP A 43 2.98 9.47 -3.87
N ILE A 44 2.76 10.46 -4.73
CA ILE A 44 2.42 11.82 -4.31
C ILE A 44 1.10 11.81 -3.54
N PHE A 45 0.08 11.12 -4.05
CA PHE A 45 -1.23 10.99 -3.39
C PHE A 45 -1.13 10.18 -2.09
N VAL A 46 -0.36 9.09 -2.08
CA VAL A 46 -0.09 8.32 -0.86
C VAL A 46 0.52 9.20 0.22
N PHE A 47 1.52 10.02 -0.12
CA PHE A 47 2.16 10.92 0.82
C PHE A 47 1.18 11.96 1.38
N ILE A 48 0.41 12.61 0.52
CA ILE A 48 -0.58 13.63 0.92
C ILE A 48 -1.64 13.01 1.84
N PHE A 49 -2.30 11.93 1.42
CA PHE A 49 -3.40 11.34 2.19
C PHE A 49 -2.92 10.66 3.46
N SER A 50 -1.74 10.07 3.48
CA SER A 50 -1.14 9.48 4.68
C SER A 50 -0.90 10.55 5.75
N ASN A 51 -0.37 11.72 5.38
CA ASN A 51 -0.13 12.81 6.30
C ASN A 51 -1.42 13.54 6.71
N LEU A 52 -2.38 13.67 5.78
CA LEU A 52 -3.60 14.43 6.04
C LEU A 52 -4.52 13.73 7.05
N TRP A 53 -4.84 12.46 6.80
CA TRP A 53 -5.74 11.69 7.69
C TRP A 53 -5.37 10.23 7.91
N GLY A 54 -4.71 9.57 6.95
CA GLY A 54 -4.50 8.12 6.98
C GLY A 54 -3.82 7.62 8.24
N ASN A 55 -2.68 8.21 8.59
CA ASN A 55 -1.95 7.84 9.80
C ASN A 55 -2.69 8.28 11.07
N ARG A 56 -3.27 9.48 11.09
CA ARG A 56 -3.98 9.99 12.27
C ARG A 56 -5.19 9.14 12.63
N ILE A 57 -6.06 8.87 11.66
CA ILE A 57 -7.28 8.07 11.88
C ILE A 57 -6.91 6.60 12.11
N GLY A 58 -5.94 6.05 11.37
CA GLY A 58 -5.46 4.69 11.56
C GLY A 58 -4.93 4.45 12.96
N HIS A 59 -4.10 5.35 13.48
CA HIS A 59 -3.61 5.29 14.86
C HIS A 59 -4.72 5.48 15.89
N ALA A 60 -5.61 6.46 15.69
CA ALA A 60 -6.74 6.70 16.60
C ALA A 60 -7.70 5.51 16.66
N LEU A 61 -7.92 4.81 15.54
CA LEU A 61 -8.74 3.62 15.50
C LEU A 61 -8.04 2.44 16.20
N ALA A 62 -6.77 2.25 15.92
CA ALA A 62 -5.96 1.21 16.55
C ALA A 62 -5.86 1.39 18.07
N SER A 63 -5.65 2.62 18.55
CA SER A 63 -5.53 2.92 19.98
C SER A 63 -6.80 2.63 20.80
N ARG A 64 -7.97 2.56 20.14
CA ARG A 64 -9.22 2.15 20.80
C ARG A 64 -9.32 0.63 21.00
N ILE A 65 -8.59 -0.14 20.23
CA ILE A 65 -8.63 -1.61 20.24
C ILE A 65 -7.48 -2.18 21.06
N ILE A 66 -6.32 -1.53 21.00
CA ILE A 66 -5.07 -1.99 21.61
C ILE A 66 -4.99 -1.60 23.09
N ARG A 67 -4.50 -2.54 23.90
CA ARG A 67 -4.11 -2.30 25.30
C ARG A 67 -2.58 -2.42 25.41
N PRO A 68 -1.82 -1.29 25.38
CA PRO A 68 -0.36 -1.32 25.29
C PRO A 68 0.33 -2.10 26.40
N GLU A 69 -0.30 -2.19 27.59
CA GLU A 69 0.25 -2.86 28.76
C GLU A 69 0.09 -4.40 28.74
N LYS A 70 -0.86 -4.91 27.94
CA LYS A 70 -1.21 -6.35 27.93
C LYS A 70 -0.95 -7.02 26.59
N ASP A 71 -0.92 -6.25 25.50
CA ASP A 71 -0.85 -6.83 24.15
C ASP A 71 0.58 -7.01 23.69
N ASN A 72 0.81 -8.10 22.94
CA ASN A 72 2.12 -8.39 22.37
C ASN A 72 2.50 -7.26 21.37
N PRO A 73 3.76 -6.77 21.38
CA PRO A 73 4.24 -5.74 20.45
C PRO A 73 4.01 -6.06 18.98
N PHE A 74 3.99 -7.34 18.63
CA PHE A 74 3.66 -7.79 17.28
C PHE A 74 2.20 -7.52 16.95
N PHE A 75 1.27 -7.84 17.86
CA PHE A 75 -0.16 -7.60 17.71
C PHE A 75 -0.47 -6.10 17.59
N ILE A 76 0.17 -5.28 18.43
CA ILE A 76 0.04 -3.82 18.38
C ILE A 76 0.40 -3.29 16.99
N THR A 77 1.55 -3.68 16.46
CA THR A 77 1.98 -3.24 15.13
C THR A 77 1.03 -3.73 14.03
N LEU A 78 0.54 -4.96 14.15
CA LEU A 78 -0.41 -5.56 13.23
C LEU A 78 -1.71 -4.77 13.17
N MET A 79 -2.27 -4.44 14.33
CA MET A 79 -3.51 -3.68 14.45
C MET A 79 -3.37 -2.26 13.92
N ILE A 80 -2.28 -1.56 14.23
CA ILE A 80 -2.00 -0.23 13.68
C ILE A 80 -1.93 -0.29 12.15
N SER A 81 -1.19 -1.25 11.61
CA SER A 81 -1.06 -1.44 10.17
C SER A 81 -2.41 -1.79 9.52
N GLY A 82 -3.19 -2.69 10.11
CA GLY A 82 -4.50 -3.09 9.61
C GLY A 82 -5.49 -1.92 9.60
N CYS A 83 -5.56 -1.16 10.68
CA CYS A 83 -6.41 0.03 10.78
C CYS A 83 -5.99 1.11 9.77
N THR A 84 -4.70 1.29 9.54
CA THR A 84 -4.21 2.23 8.53
C THR A 84 -4.62 1.78 7.13
N VAL A 85 -4.49 0.49 6.80
CA VAL A 85 -4.94 -0.06 5.51
C VAL A 85 -6.44 0.11 5.33
N LEU A 86 -7.24 -0.11 6.39
CA LEU A 86 -8.70 0.03 6.36
C LEU A 86 -9.12 1.45 5.91
N ILE A 87 -8.38 2.47 6.31
CA ILE A 87 -8.67 3.86 5.95
C ILE A 87 -8.02 4.24 4.61
N MET A 88 -6.76 3.85 4.40
CA MET A 88 -6.01 4.25 3.22
C MET A 88 -6.47 3.54 1.96
N CYS A 89 -6.87 2.26 2.04
CA CYS A 89 -7.26 1.51 0.85
C CYS A 89 -8.51 2.10 0.15
N PRO A 90 -9.63 2.41 0.84
CA PRO A 90 -10.77 3.09 0.20
C PRO A 90 -10.42 4.46 -0.35
N THR A 91 -9.59 5.24 0.38
CA THR A 91 -9.17 6.58 -0.04
C THR A 91 -8.33 6.53 -1.31
N MET A 92 -7.33 5.65 -1.35
CA MET A 92 -6.46 5.49 -2.52
C MET A 92 -7.21 4.87 -3.70
N SER A 93 -8.14 3.94 -3.44
CA SER A 93 -9.01 3.37 -4.48
C SER A 93 -9.93 4.44 -5.09
N LEU A 94 -10.40 5.40 -4.30
CA LEU A 94 -11.18 6.53 -4.81
C LEU A 94 -10.31 7.43 -5.70
N ALA A 95 -9.12 7.81 -5.24
CA ALA A 95 -8.19 8.62 -6.01
C ALA A 95 -7.80 7.93 -7.34
N ALA A 96 -7.48 6.63 -7.28
CA ALA A 96 -7.16 5.84 -8.46
C ALA A 96 -8.35 5.73 -9.42
N SER A 97 -9.57 5.54 -8.91
CA SER A 97 -10.79 5.46 -9.74
C SER A 97 -11.07 6.78 -10.48
N ILE A 98 -10.90 7.91 -9.79
CA ILE A 98 -11.04 9.23 -10.43
C ILE A 98 -9.97 9.42 -11.50
N LEU A 99 -8.71 9.15 -11.16
CA LEU A 99 -7.59 9.43 -12.02
C LEU A 99 -7.54 8.53 -13.25
N PHE A 100 -7.55 7.21 -13.03
CA PHE A 100 -7.33 6.24 -14.11
C PHE A 100 -8.62 5.91 -14.87
N ASN A 101 -9.78 5.85 -14.22
CA ASN A 101 -11.00 5.47 -14.89
C ASN A 101 -11.77 6.65 -15.46
N ILE A 102 -11.82 7.78 -14.74
CA ILE A 102 -12.57 8.96 -15.20
C ILE A 102 -11.68 9.86 -16.04
N CYS A 103 -10.55 10.35 -15.51
CA CYS A 103 -9.71 11.33 -16.22
C CYS A 103 -8.98 10.73 -17.42
N LEU A 104 -8.43 9.52 -17.29
CA LEU A 104 -7.68 8.86 -18.35
C LEU A 104 -8.53 7.88 -19.17
N GLY A 105 -9.48 7.20 -18.55
CA GLY A 105 -10.34 6.21 -19.19
C GLY A 105 -11.64 6.76 -19.79
N GLY A 106 -11.98 8.03 -19.51
CA GLY A 106 -13.20 8.66 -20.07
C GLY A 106 -14.51 8.09 -19.55
N ALA A 107 -14.50 7.36 -18.44
CA ALA A 107 -15.72 6.81 -17.86
C ALA A 107 -16.63 7.92 -17.30
N PRO A 108 -17.97 7.79 -17.43
CA PRO A 108 -18.88 8.81 -16.92
C PRO A 108 -18.85 8.84 -15.38
N LEU A 109 -18.89 10.04 -14.81
CA LEU A 109 -18.90 10.29 -13.36
C LEU A 109 -20.02 9.55 -12.61
N THR A 110 -21.12 9.26 -13.29
CA THR A 110 -22.23 8.51 -12.73
C THR A 110 -21.88 7.06 -12.33
N GLN A 111 -20.83 6.48 -12.93
CA GLN A 111 -20.34 5.15 -12.62
C GLN A 111 -19.27 5.13 -11.53
N LEU A 112 -18.83 6.28 -11.05
CA LEU A 112 -17.78 6.39 -10.03
C LEU A 112 -18.05 5.55 -8.78
N PRO A 113 -19.25 5.52 -8.17
CA PRO A 113 -19.49 4.71 -6.98
C PRO A 113 -19.30 3.20 -7.23
N ALA A 114 -19.77 2.71 -8.38
CA ALA A 114 -19.64 1.29 -8.74
C ALA A 114 -18.18 0.91 -9.00
N ILE A 115 -17.46 1.75 -9.76
CA ILE A 115 -16.03 1.56 -10.04
C ILE A 115 -15.23 1.61 -8.74
N TRP A 116 -15.51 2.56 -7.85
CA TRP A 116 -14.84 2.70 -6.57
C TRP A 116 -15.05 1.47 -5.68
N VAL A 117 -16.29 1.04 -5.47
CA VAL A 117 -16.60 -0.15 -4.66
C VAL A 117 -15.92 -1.39 -5.24
N GLY A 118 -16.00 -1.60 -6.55
CA GLY A 118 -15.31 -2.71 -7.21
C GLY A 118 -13.78 -2.66 -7.04
N THR A 119 -13.19 -1.48 -7.12
CA THR A 119 -11.76 -1.27 -6.91
C THR A 119 -11.37 -1.53 -5.45
N VAL A 120 -12.15 -1.06 -4.49
CA VAL A 120 -11.94 -1.33 -3.06
C VAL A 120 -12.00 -2.82 -2.77
N LEU A 121 -13.05 -3.52 -3.21
CA LEU A 121 -13.23 -4.94 -2.97
C LEU A 121 -12.09 -5.79 -3.58
N LYS A 122 -11.59 -5.40 -4.74
CA LYS A 122 -10.43 -6.04 -5.37
C LYS A 122 -9.13 -5.77 -4.62
N ASN A 123 -8.90 -4.52 -4.24
CA ASN A 123 -7.63 -4.08 -3.68
C ASN A 123 -7.49 -4.34 -2.18
N PHE A 124 -8.59 -4.34 -1.43
CA PHE A 124 -8.56 -4.44 0.03
C PHE A 124 -7.93 -5.76 0.54
N PRO A 125 -8.35 -6.96 0.07
CA PRO A 125 -7.74 -8.21 0.50
C PRO A 125 -6.25 -8.26 0.18
N MET A 126 -5.87 -7.81 -1.02
CA MET A 126 -4.46 -7.79 -1.44
C MET A 126 -3.65 -6.78 -0.62
N ALA A 127 -4.17 -5.59 -0.37
CA ALA A 127 -3.52 -4.57 0.45
C ALA A 127 -3.27 -5.08 1.88
N LEU A 128 -4.25 -5.76 2.46
CA LEU A 128 -4.15 -6.33 3.80
C LEU A 128 -3.09 -7.43 3.86
N LEU A 129 -3.16 -8.40 2.95
CA LEU A 129 -2.19 -9.50 2.86
C LEU A 129 -0.78 -8.99 2.56
N TRP A 130 -0.63 -8.09 1.61
CA TRP A 130 0.65 -7.49 1.28
C TRP A 130 1.28 -6.74 2.45
N ASN A 131 0.47 -5.96 3.17
CA ASN A 131 0.93 -5.25 4.35
C ASN A 131 1.37 -6.20 5.47
N LEU A 132 0.61 -7.27 5.67
CA LEU A 132 0.84 -8.24 6.72
C LEU A 132 2.09 -9.09 6.46
N PHE A 133 2.19 -9.67 5.26
CA PHE A 133 3.20 -10.68 4.94
C PHE A 133 4.46 -10.13 4.27
N ALA A 134 4.35 -9.03 3.54
CA ALA A 134 5.48 -8.46 2.80
C ALA A 134 5.94 -7.12 3.36
N ALA A 135 5.09 -6.10 3.36
CA ALA A 135 5.50 -4.75 3.72
C ALA A 135 5.92 -4.64 5.19
N GLY A 136 5.20 -5.27 6.11
CA GLY A 136 5.51 -5.28 7.54
C GLY A 136 6.88 -5.91 7.86
N PRO A 137 7.10 -7.19 7.52
CA PRO A 137 8.39 -7.86 7.77
C PRO A 137 9.56 -7.19 7.04
N LEU A 138 9.35 -6.80 5.78
CA LEU A 138 10.41 -6.20 4.96
C LEU A 138 10.85 -4.83 5.49
N THR A 139 9.89 -4.01 5.93
CA THR A 139 10.18 -2.71 6.56
C THR A 139 11.01 -2.91 7.83
N ARG A 140 10.69 -3.90 8.66
CA ARG A 140 11.47 -4.20 9.87
C ARG A 140 12.88 -4.69 9.55
N LEU A 141 13.06 -5.50 8.51
CA LEU A 141 14.38 -5.95 8.05
C LEU A 141 15.23 -4.78 7.58
N ILE A 142 14.65 -3.87 6.79
CA ILE A 142 15.33 -2.67 6.30
C ILE A 142 15.72 -1.77 7.48
N PHE A 143 14.81 -1.50 8.43
CA PHE A 143 15.11 -0.71 9.62
C PHE A 143 16.21 -1.32 10.48
N ARG A 144 16.16 -2.63 10.71
CA ARG A 144 17.23 -3.32 11.46
C ARG A 144 18.59 -3.20 10.75
N GLY A 145 18.61 -3.33 9.43
CA GLY A 145 19.85 -3.18 8.65
C GLY A 145 20.42 -1.77 8.74
N VAL A 146 19.58 -0.76 8.57
CA VAL A 146 20.00 0.65 8.60
C VAL A 146 20.42 1.09 10.00
N CYS A 147 19.62 0.78 11.03
CA CYS A 147 19.93 1.15 12.41
C CYS A 147 21.19 0.45 12.93
N ARG A 148 21.39 -0.83 12.59
CA ARG A 148 22.59 -1.57 13.00
C ARG A 148 23.85 -0.96 12.37
N ARG A 149 23.79 -0.53 11.11
CA ARG A 149 24.89 0.13 10.42
C ARG A 149 25.21 1.48 11.04
N ASN A 150 24.23 2.27 11.43
CA ASN A 150 24.44 3.57 12.06
C ASN A 150 25.04 3.45 13.47
N ILE A 151 24.67 2.43 14.24
CA ILE A 151 25.28 2.17 15.56
C ILE A 151 26.74 1.79 15.41
N GLN A 152 27.07 0.93 14.45
CA GLN A 152 28.46 0.53 14.20
C GLN A 152 29.34 1.70 13.75
N LEU A 153 28.81 2.59 12.89
CA LEU A 153 29.54 3.78 12.45
C LEU A 153 29.80 4.74 13.61
N LYS A 154 28.80 4.94 14.48
CA LYS A 154 28.96 5.80 15.65
C LYS A 154 29.95 5.24 16.68
N SER A 155 29.93 3.92 16.91
CA SER A 155 30.92 3.27 17.78
C SER A 155 32.36 3.31 17.24
N ALA A 156 32.53 3.37 15.92
CA ALA A 156 33.81 3.51 15.31
C ALA A 156 34.34 4.96 15.39
N GLU A 157 33.44 5.94 15.37
CA GLU A 157 33.76 7.36 15.50
C GLU A 157 34.14 7.74 16.95
N ASP A 158 33.47 7.12 17.94
CA ASP A 158 33.72 7.32 19.37
C ASP A 158 35.03 6.61 19.87
N SER A 159 35.66 5.79 19.02
CA SER A 159 36.89 5.04 19.33
C SER A 159 38.19 5.66 18.75
N ILE A 160 38.10 6.82 18.08
CA ILE A 160 39.21 7.61 17.55
C ILE A 160 39.41 8.86 18.43
#